data_afd632cc4f294ad545959dfd982e9ed8
#
_entry.id   afd632cc4f294ad545959dfd982e9ed8
#
_cell.length_a   1.000
_cell.length_b   1.000
_cell.length_c   1.000
_cell.angle_alpha   90.00
_cell.angle_beta   90.00
_cell.angle_gamma   90.00
#
_symmetry.space_group_name_H-M   'P 1'
#
loop_
_entity.id
_entity.type
_entity.pdbx_description
1 polymer ?
#
loop_
_entity_poly.entity_id
_entity_poly.type
_entity_poly.pdbx_seq_one_letter_code
_entity_poly.pdbx_strand_id
1 'polypeptide(L)'
;MKTQELAVQGVGIRITKVDGMDFVCLTDIAKQKNAFFPADVIKNWMRSKMTVMFLGLWEQLNNPAFKLVEFDQFKNAAGTNAFVLPPQVWIERTNAIGLISKSGRYGGTYAHRDIALNSPVGFP
;
A
#
# COMPACT_ATOMS: atom_id res chain seq x y z
N MET A 1 -0.60 10.40 16.16
CA MET A 1 -1.33 9.45 15.30
C MET A 1 -2.00 8.41 16.19
N LYS A 2 -3.31 8.28 16.09
CA LYS A 2 -4.07 7.35 16.91
C LYS A 2 -4.32 6.07 16.14
N THR A 3 -3.93 4.93 16.72
CA THR A 3 -4.07 3.62 16.09
C THR A 3 -5.19 2.84 16.77
N GLN A 4 -6.06 2.26 15.98
CA GLN A 4 -7.11 1.37 16.43
C GLN A 4 -6.86 -0.02 15.85
N GLU A 5 -7.51 -1.02 16.42
CA GLU A 5 -7.43 -2.38 15.94
C GLU A 5 -8.84 -2.89 15.64
N LEU A 6 -8.99 -3.50 14.46
CA LEU A 6 -10.24 -4.10 14.03
C LEU A 6 -10.02 -5.60 13.82
N ALA A 7 -10.89 -6.43 14.42
CA ALA A 7 -10.82 -7.85 14.23
C ALA A 7 -11.53 -8.22 12.92
N VAL A 8 -10.81 -8.87 12.00
CA VAL A 8 -11.36 -9.40 10.75
C VAL A 8 -11.04 -10.89 10.71
N GLN A 9 -12.07 -11.74 10.66
CA GLN A 9 -11.91 -13.19 10.69
C GLN A 9 -11.08 -13.68 11.89
N GLY A 10 -11.24 -13.02 13.05
CA GLY A 10 -10.52 -13.37 14.25
C GLY A 10 -9.07 -12.85 14.33
N VAL A 11 -8.65 -12.05 13.38
CA VAL A 11 -7.30 -11.47 13.35
C VAL A 11 -7.40 -9.97 13.58
N GLY A 12 -6.56 -9.44 14.47
CA GLY A 12 -6.47 -8.01 14.72
C GLY A 12 -5.77 -7.29 13.57
N ILE A 13 -6.45 -6.32 12.99
CA ILE A 13 -5.89 -5.49 11.92
C ILE A 13 -5.86 -4.05 12.41
N ARG A 14 -4.67 -3.48 12.44
CA ARG A 14 -4.48 -2.11 12.93
C ARG A 14 -5.01 -1.10 11.90
N ILE A 15 -5.71 -0.10 12.42
CA ILE A 15 -6.19 1.03 11.64
C ILE A 15 -5.70 2.29 12.33
N THR A 16 -5.14 3.21 11.56
CA THR A 16 -4.64 4.48 12.07
C THR A 16 -5.29 5.63 11.32
N LYS A 17 -5.49 6.76 11.99
CA LYS A 17 -6.00 7.97 11.35
C LYS A 17 -4.86 8.92 11.04
N VAL A 18 -4.85 9.41 9.79
CA VAL A 18 -3.92 10.44 9.33
C VAL A 18 -4.73 11.51 8.61
N ASP A 19 -4.68 12.75 9.10
CA ASP A 19 -5.43 13.87 8.55
C ASP A 19 -6.93 13.57 8.40
N GLY A 20 -7.49 12.86 9.39
CA GLY A 20 -8.92 12.52 9.41
C GLY A 20 -9.30 11.31 8.57
N MET A 21 -8.36 10.70 7.87
CA MET A 21 -8.61 9.54 7.00
C MET A 21 -8.12 8.25 7.65
N ASP A 22 -8.85 7.16 7.45
CA ASP A 22 -8.49 5.85 7.97
C ASP A 22 -7.46 5.18 7.06
N PHE A 23 -6.38 4.68 7.66
CA PHE A 23 -5.36 3.88 6.99
C PHE A 23 -5.32 2.49 7.60
N VAL A 24 -5.40 1.49 6.77
CA VAL A 24 -5.48 0.07 7.16
C VAL A 24 -4.10 -0.57 7.03
N CYS A 25 -3.69 -1.32 8.05
CA CYS A 25 -2.39 -1.98 8.03
C CYS A 25 -2.41 -3.19 7.09
N LEU A 26 -1.82 -3.04 5.92
CA LEU A 26 -1.71 -4.12 4.95
C LEU A 26 -0.82 -5.25 5.45
N THR A 27 0.17 -4.94 6.27
CA THR A 27 1.05 -5.95 6.86
C THR A 27 0.26 -6.92 7.75
N ASP A 28 -0.69 -6.40 8.53
CA ASP A 28 -1.53 -7.26 9.37
C ASP A 28 -2.43 -8.17 8.52
N ILE A 29 -2.97 -7.66 7.41
CA ILE A 29 -3.75 -8.47 6.48
C ILE A 29 -2.86 -9.54 5.83
N ALA A 30 -1.66 -9.14 5.39
CA ALA A 30 -0.72 -10.03 4.73
C ALA A 30 -0.29 -11.21 5.62
N LYS A 31 -0.26 -11.00 6.94
CA LYS A 31 0.07 -12.06 7.89
C LYS A 31 -0.93 -13.22 7.88
N GLN A 32 -2.15 -13.00 7.46
CA GLN A 32 -3.13 -14.07 7.31
C GLN A 32 -2.76 -15.00 6.16
N LYS A 33 -2.16 -14.48 5.11
CA LYS A 33 -1.74 -15.26 3.95
C LYS A 33 -0.37 -15.89 4.15
N ASN A 34 0.55 -15.17 4.78
CA ASN A 34 1.89 -15.65 5.07
C ASN A 34 2.38 -15.04 6.37
N ALA A 35 2.26 -15.80 7.46
CA ALA A 35 2.60 -15.34 8.80
C ALA A 35 4.10 -15.07 8.97
N PHE A 36 4.95 -15.76 8.21
CA PHE A 36 6.40 -15.63 8.34
C PHE A 36 6.97 -14.52 7.47
N PHE A 37 6.39 -14.29 6.30
CA PHE A 37 6.91 -13.32 5.32
C PHE A 37 5.81 -12.43 4.77
N PRO A 38 5.13 -11.63 5.62
CA PRO A 38 4.05 -10.76 5.15
C PRO A 38 4.56 -9.69 4.17
N ALA A 39 5.82 -9.27 4.29
CA ALA A 39 6.39 -8.29 3.36
C ALA A 39 6.44 -8.81 1.92
N ASP A 40 6.60 -10.14 1.73
CA ASP A 40 6.60 -10.74 0.40
C ASP A 40 5.22 -10.65 -0.26
N VAL A 41 4.15 -10.76 0.53
CA VAL A 41 2.79 -10.60 0.04
C VAL A 41 2.59 -9.19 -0.53
N ILE A 42 3.03 -8.19 0.21
CA ILE A 42 2.94 -6.79 -0.20
C ILE A 42 3.81 -6.53 -1.43
N LYS A 43 5.02 -7.06 -1.44
CA LYS A 43 5.95 -6.94 -2.56
C LYS A 43 5.35 -7.51 -3.85
N ASN A 44 4.73 -8.68 -3.77
CA ASN A 44 4.08 -9.31 -4.93
C ASN A 44 2.89 -8.50 -5.41
N TRP A 45 2.09 -7.95 -4.49
CA TRP A 45 0.97 -7.08 -4.83
C TRP A 45 1.44 -5.84 -5.60
N MET A 46 2.53 -5.22 -5.15
CA MET A 46 3.06 -4.01 -5.78
C MET A 46 3.76 -4.25 -7.13
N ARG A 47 4.05 -5.50 -7.48
CA ARG A 47 4.64 -5.82 -8.79
C ARG A 47 3.63 -5.79 -9.91
N SER A 48 2.36 -5.92 -9.61
CA SER A 48 1.29 -5.97 -10.60
C SER A 48 1.11 -4.60 -11.26
N LYS A 49 1.03 -4.61 -12.60
CA LYS A 49 0.74 -3.38 -13.34
C LYS A 49 -0.61 -2.80 -12.97
N MET A 50 -1.61 -3.65 -12.74
CA MET A 50 -2.94 -3.20 -12.30
C MET A 50 -2.88 -2.49 -10.96
N THR A 51 -2.08 -3.00 -10.02
CA THR A 51 -1.90 -2.34 -8.73
C THR A 51 -1.25 -0.98 -8.88
N VAL A 52 -0.17 -0.90 -9.66
CA VAL A 52 0.54 0.38 -9.88
C VAL A 52 -0.40 1.39 -10.53
N MET A 53 -1.15 0.98 -11.54
CA MET A 53 -2.12 1.87 -12.22
C MET A 53 -3.21 2.34 -11.27
N PHE A 54 -3.73 1.44 -10.43
CA PHE A 54 -4.76 1.77 -9.46
C PHE A 54 -4.24 2.75 -8.40
N LEU A 55 -3.06 2.51 -7.86
CA LEU A 55 -2.43 3.41 -6.89
C LEU A 55 -2.22 4.79 -7.51
N GLY A 56 -1.73 4.84 -8.74
CA GLY A 56 -1.52 6.10 -9.45
C GLY A 56 -2.81 6.85 -9.74
N LEU A 57 -3.87 6.15 -10.10
CA LEU A 57 -5.18 6.76 -10.33
C LEU A 57 -5.71 7.39 -9.03
N TRP A 58 -5.63 6.65 -7.92
CA TRP A 58 -6.07 7.18 -6.64
C TRP A 58 -5.30 8.45 -6.26
N GLU A 59 -3.98 8.44 -6.46
CA GLU A 59 -3.15 9.61 -6.17
C GLU A 59 -3.53 10.81 -7.04
N GLN A 60 -3.74 10.59 -8.33
CA GLN A 60 -4.14 11.66 -9.24
C GLN A 60 -5.46 12.31 -8.83
N LEU A 61 -6.38 11.53 -8.29
CA LEU A 61 -7.67 12.03 -7.84
C LEU A 61 -7.61 12.74 -6.49
N ASN A 62 -6.63 12.43 -5.64
CA ASN A 62 -6.61 12.85 -4.25
C ASN A 62 -5.35 13.63 -3.83
N ASN A 63 -4.33 13.70 -4.68
CA ASN A 63 -3.04 14.27 -4.32
C ASN A 63 -2.51 15.21 -5.42
N PRO A 64 -2.72 16.52 -5.26
CA PRO A 64 -2.25 17.48 -6.28
C PRO A 64 -0.72 17.55 -6.40
N ALA A 65 0.02 17.07 -5.41
CA ALA A 65 1.48 17.06 -5.42
C ALA A 65 2.08 15.74 -5.93
N PHE A 66 1.26 14.85 -6.48
CA PHE A 66 1.72 13.56 -7.01
C PHE A 66 2.59 13.76 -8.25
N LYS A 67 3.71 13.04 -8.31
CA LYS A 67 4.69 13.19 -9.39
C LYS A 67 4.38 12.24 -10.54
N LEU A 68 3.71 12.75 -11.56
CA LEU A 68 3.25 11.95 -12.70
C LEU A 68 4.38 11.35 -13.53
N VAL A 69 5.49 12.06 -13.70
CA VAL A 69 6.63 11.56 -14.48
C VAL A 69 7.22 10.31 -13.82
N GLU A 70 7.39 10.35 -12.50
CA GLU A 70 7.88 9.21 -11.74
C GLU A 70 6.89 8.05 -11.79
N PHE A 71 5.60 8.34 -11.68
CA PHE A 71 4.55 7.34 -11.81
C PHE A 71 4.60 6.63 -13.17
N ASP A 72 4.76 7.40 -14.27
CA ASP A 72 4.80 6.83 -15.61
C ASP A 72 5.96 5.84 -15.77
N GLN A 73 7.12 6.14 -15.15
CA GLN A 73 8.25 5.22 -15.17
C GLN A 73 7.91 3.89 -14.49
N PHE A 74 7.28 3.93 -13.32
CA PHE A 74 6.87 2.72 -12.62
C PHE A 74 5.79 1.96 -13.40
N LYS A 75 4.81 2.68 -13.95
CA LYS A 75 3.73 2.08 -14.73
C LYS A 75 4.28 1.30 -15.94
N ASN A 76 5.25 1.89 -16.64
CA ASN A 76 5.83 1.26 -17.83
C ASN A 76 6.69 0.03 -17.47
N ALA A 77 7.32 0.03 -16.31
CA ALA A 77 8.15 -1.09 -15.87
C ALA A 77 7.35 -2.20 -15.18
N ALA A 78 6.17 -1.89 -14.65
CA ALA A 78 5.38 -2.83 -13.85
C ALA A 78 4.95 -4.05 -14.68
N GLY A 79 4.92 -5.20 -14.03
CA GLY A 79 4.52 -6.45 -14.65
C GLY A 79 5.66 -7.20 -15.34
N THR A 80 6.86 -6.60 -15.46
CA THR A 80 8.03 -7.32 -15.96
C THR A 80 8.64 -8.18 -14.87
N ASN A 81 9.38 -9.22 -15.24
CA ASN A 81 9.97 -10.16 -14.29
C ASN A 81 10.97 -9.50 -13.33
N ALA A 82 11.67 -8.48 -13.80
CA ALA A 82 12.68 -7.79 -13.00
C ALA A 82 12.11 -6.66 -12.14
N PHE A 83 10.83 -6.33 -12.32
CA PHE A 83 10.24 -5.18 -11.64
C PHE A 83 10.02 -5.47 -10.14
N VAL A 84 10.54 -4.61 -9.30
CA VAL A 84 10.33 -4.62 -7.85
C VAL A 84 10.06 -3.19 -7.41
N LEU A 85 8.99 -3.00 -6.66
CA LEU A 85 8.61 -1.67 -6.16
C LEU A 85 8.28 -1.75 -4.66
N PRO A 86 9.26 -1.52 -3.79
CA PRO A 86 8.97 -1.42 -2.36
C PRO A 86 8.03 -0.24 -2.09
N PRO A 87 7.08 -0.37 -1.14
CA PRO A 87 6.17 0.75 -0.82
C PRO A 87 6.88 2.05 -0.52
N GLN A 88 8.01 1.98 0.18
CA GLN A 88 8.82 3.13 0.56
C GLN A 88 9.34 3.89 -0.66
N VAL A 89 9.78 3.16 -1.69
CA VAL A 89 10.28 3.76 -2.94
C VAL A 89 9.14 4.45 -3.68
N TRP A 90 7.97 3.81 -3.75
CA TRP A 90 6.78 4.40 -4.35
C TRP A 90 6.46 5.74 -3.68
N ILE A 91 6.38 5.74 -2.34
CA ILE A 91 6.03 6.93 -1.56
C ILE A 91 7.03 8.06 -1.81
N GLU A 92 8.31 7.76 -1.71
CA GLU A 92 9.37 8.78 -1.83
C GLU A 92 9.48 9.33 -3.25
N ARG A 93 9.45 8.45 -4.25
CA ARG A 93 9.67 8.84 -5.65
C ARG A 93 8.47 9.58 -6.23
N THR A 94 7.25 9.20 -5.88
CA THR A 94 6.04 9.81 -6.44
C THR A 94 5.41 10.86 -5.54
N ASN A 95 5.90 11.02 -4.33
CA ASN A 95 5.28 11.87 -3.32
C ASN A 95 3.85 11.41 -2.98
N ALA A 96 3.63 10.10 -2.97
CA ALA A 96 2.31 9.51 -2.73
C ALA A 96 1.86 9.71 -1.29
N ILE A 97 0.55 9.85 -1.10
CA ILE A 97 -0.08 9.99 0.22
C ILE A 97 -1.00 8.82 0.58
N GLY A 98 -1.32 7.96 -0.38
CA GLY A 98 -2.24 6.85 -0.16
C GLY A 98 -1.63 5.64 0.53
N LEU A 99 -0.30 5.54 0.57
CA LEU A 99 0.42 4.51 1.32
C LEU A 99 1.32 5.18 2.34
N ILE A 100 1.46 4.53 3.50
CA ILE A 100 2.38 4.95 4.56
C ILE A 100 3.24 3.75 4.92
N SER A 101 4.54 3.96 5.00
CA SER A 101 5.49 2.93 5.42
C SER A 101 6.13 3.36 6.72
N LYS A 102 6.00 2.52 7.75
CA LYS A 102 6.60 2.73 9.06
C LYS A 102 7.61 1.64 9.32
N SER A 103 8.81 2.00 9.72
CA SER A 103 9.83 1.05 10.15
C SER A 103 9.69 0.74 11.64
N GLY A 104 10.44 -0.28 12.10
CA GLY A 104 10.51 -0.63 13.50
C GLY A 104 9.59 -1.77 13.89
N ARG A 105 9.62 -2.11 15.18
CA ARG A 105 8.93 -3.26 15.76
C ARG A 105 7.41 -3.23 15.55
N TYR A 106 6.83 -2.03 15.64
CA TYR A 106 5.38 -1.83 15.46
C TYR A 106 5.07 -1.18 14.13
N GLY A 107 6.01 -1.28 13.19
CA GLY A 107 5.86 -0.72 11.87
C GLY A 107 4.99 -1.56 10.94
N GLY A 108 5.02 -1.21 9.69
CA GLY A 108 4.27 -1.89 8.65
C GLY A 108 3.91 -0.95 7.51
N THR A 109 3.25 -1.49 6.52
CA THR A 109 2.72 -0.72 5.40
C THR A 109 1.23 -0.53 5.59
N TYR A 110 0.79 0.72 5.52
CA TYR A 110 -0.61 1.09 5.67
C TYR A 110 -1.11 1.68 4.37
N ALA A 111 -2.35 1.42 4.02
CA ALA A 111 -2.99 2.00 2.84
C ALA A 111 -4.27 2.74 3.24
N HIS A 112 -4.53 3.86 2.55
CA HIS A 112 -5.83 4.51 2.67
C HIS A 112 -6.94 3.47 2.48
N ARG A 113 -8.04 3.61 3.23
CA ARG A 113 -9.14 2.63 3.22
C ARG A 113 -9.66 2.33 1.81
N ASP A 114 -9.75 3.35 0.95
CA ASP A 114 -10.22 3.17 -0.42
C ASP A 114 -9.29 2.25 -1.22
N ILE A 115 -7.99 2.37 -0.99
CA ILE A 115 -7.00 1.50 -1.63
C ILE A 115 -7.10 0.09 -1.09
N ALA A 116 -7.17 -0.06 0.21
CA ALA A 116 -7.23 -1.37 0.84
C ALA A 116 -8.48 -2.17 0.45
N LEU A 117 -9.62 -1.48 0.30
CA LEU A 117 -10.91 -2.13 0.05
C LEU A 117 -11.22 -2.31 -1.43
N ASN A 118 -10.67 -1.48 -2.31
CA ASN A 118 -11.09 -1.40 -3.71
C ASN A 118 -10.00 -1.78 -4.71
N SER A 119 -8.89 -2.35 -4.26
CA SER A 119 -7.82 -2.76 -5.18
C SER A 119 -8.36 -3.76 -6.21
N PRO A 120 -8.14 -3.52 -7.52
CA PRO A 120 -8.67 -4.39 -8.57
C PRO A 120 -8.05 -5.79 -8.56
N VAL A 121 -6.85 -5.94 -8.02
CA VAL A 121 -6.18 -7.25 -7.89
C VAL A 121 -6.51 -7.92 -6.57
N GLY A 122 -7.29 -7.27 -5.72
CA GLY A 122 -7.61 -7.75 -4.40
C GLY A 122 -6.37 -7.90 -3.53
N PHE A 123 -6.24 -7.06 -2.52
CA PHE A 123 -5.18 -7.30 -1.54
C PHE A 123 -5.60 -8.51 -0.71
N PRO A 124 -4.74 -9.51 -0.62
CA PRO A 124 -5.08 -10.77 0.03
C PRO A 124 -5.39 -10.62 1.49
#